data_53b7de080c23fdf05f48ce5c3ccd3e81
#
_entry.id   53b7de080c23fdf05f48ce5c3ccd3e81
#
_cell.length_a   1.000
_cell.length_b   1.000
_cell.length_c   1.000
_cell.angle_alpha   90.00
_cell.angle_beta   90.00
_cell.angle_gamma   90.00
#
_symmetry.space_group_name_H-M   'P 1'
#
loop_
_entity.id
_entity.type
_entity.pdbx_description
1 polymer ?
#
loop_
_entity_poly.entity_id
_entity_poly.type
_entity_poly.pdbx_seq_one_letter_code
_entity_poly.pdbx_strand_id
1 'polypeptide(L)'
;MHEMSVALAVVDQVAEAATRAGSITAVRSVRLQVGELAGVVPDALAFSFELACAGTLLEGAELVTETVPGRARCTPCAHEWAVGMPPRLICPLCDGTHTELLAGRELQIVDVRWEDGHKHSPTHAPTREPISEER
;
A
#
# COMPACT_ATOMS: atom_id res chain seq x y z
N MET A 1 -12.57 4.67 -4.38
CA MET A 1 -11.85 4.29 -3.17
C MET A 1 -11.63 5.50 -2.28
N HIS A 2 -11.65 5.31 -1.03
CA HIS A 2 -11.54 6.40 -0.07
C HIS A 2 -10.08 6.64 0.31
N GLU A 3 -9.39 7.45 -0.48
CA GLU A 3 -7.97 7.71 -0.26
C GLU A 3 -7.70 8.27 1.14
N MET A 4 -8.59 9.10 1.66
CA MET A 4 -8.41 9.60 3.02
C MET A 4 -8.51 8.48 4.06
N SER A 5 -9.42 7.52 3.88
CA SER A 5 -9.51 6.36 4.78
C SER A 5 -8.23 5.54 4.76
N VAL A 6 -7.67 5.33 3.57
CA VAL A 6 -6.41 4.61 3.42
C VAL A 6 -5.29 5.38 4.11
N ALA A 7 -5.20 6.68 3.86
CA ALA A 7 -4.17 7.52 4.45
C ALA A 7 -4.23 7.50 5.98
N LEU A 8 -5.43 7.63 6.53
CA LEU A 8 -5.62 7.59 7.99
C LEU A 8 -5.22 6.24 8.57
N ALA A 9 -5.58 5.14 7.89
CA ALA A 9 -5.22 3.80 8.34
C ALA A 9 -3.70 3.61 8.32
N VAL A 10 -3.02 4.12 7.29
CA VAL A 10 -1.55 4.05 7.22
C VAL A 10 -0.92 4.83 8.38
N VAL A 11 -1.37 6.06 8.61
CA VAL A 11 -0.84 6.89 9.69
C VAL A 11 -1.06 6.21 11.03
N ASP A 12 -2.26 5.67 11.27
CA ASP A 12 -2.56 4.99 12.53
C ASP A 12 -1.69 3.77 12.75
N GLN A 13 -1.49 2.94 11.72
CA GLN A 13 -0.68 1.74 11.83
C GLN A 13 0.79 2.07 12.08
N VAL A 14 1.32 3.07 11.40
CA VAL A 14 2.72 3.48 11.56
C VAL A 14 2.91 4.12 12.93
N ALA A 15 1.99 4.98 13.36
CA ALA A 15 2.08 5.62 14.67
C ALA A 15 2.02 4.57 15.79
N GLU A 16 1.18 3.57 15.64
CA GLU A 16 1.09 2.48 16.62
C GLU A 16 2.39 1.68 16.67
N ALA A 17 2.97 1.37 15.52
CA ALA A 17 4.25 0.67 15.47
C ALA A 17 5.35 1.49 16.11
N ALA A 18 5.38 2.80 15.88
CA ALA A 18 6.36 3.69 16.48
C ALA A 18 6.20 3.74 18.01
N THR A 19 4.97 3.74 18.48
CA THR A 19 4.68 3.71 19.92
C THR A 19 5.22 2.43 20.55
N ARG A 20 5.02 1.29 19.89
CA ARG A 20 5.53 0.01 20.38
C ARG A 20 7.07 -0.02 20.41
N ALA A 21 7.71 0.64 19.46
CA ALA A 21 9.16 0.74 19.45
C ALA A 21 9.72 1.60 20.58
N GLY A 22 8.95 2.59 21.02
CA GLY A 22 9.17 3.34 22.26
C GLY A 22 10.05 4.57 22.17
N SER A 23 10.95 4.67 21.23
CA SER A 23 11.92 5.77 21.16
C SER A 23 11.93 6.51 19.84
N ILE A 24 10.90 6.34 19.04
CA ILE A 24 10.83 6.96 17.72
C ILE A 24 10.44 8.43 17.85
N THR A 25 11.24 9.29 17.24
CA THR A 25 11.04 10.74 17.31
C THR A 25 10.40 11.31 16.05
N ALA A 26 10.57 10.66 14.91
CA ALA A 26 9.97 11.11 13.66
C ALA A 26 9.94 9.95 12.66
N VAL A 27 8.94 9.96 11.79
CA VAL A 27 8.87 9.04 10.66
C VAL A 27 9.30 9.80 9.42
N ARG A 28 10.22 9.25 8.64
CA ARG A 28 10.78 9.91 7.46
C ARG A 28 10.07 9.54 6.18
N SER A 29 9.72 8.26 6.03
CA SER A 29 9.03 7.81 4.83
C SER A 29 8.24 6.54 5.11
N VAL A 30 7.22 6.34 4.29
CA VAL A 30 6.40 5.14 4.30
C VAL A 30 6.31 4.64 2.87
N ARG A 31 6.61 3.37 2.66
CA ARG A 31 6.50 2.72 1.35
C ARG A 31 5.30 1.80 1.34
N LEU A 32 4.43 1.98 0.35
CA LEU A 32 3.23 1.17 0.18
C LEU A 32 3.30 0.40 -1.13
N GLN A 33 2.78 -0.82 -1.12
CA GLN A 33 2.41 -1.50 -2.35
C GLN A 33 0.93 -1.25 -2.60
N VAL A 34 0.62 -0.77 -3.80
CA VAL A 34 -0.75 -0.45 -4.19
C VAL A 34 -1.05 -1.19 -5.49
N GLY A 35 -2.00 -2.09 -5.45
CA GLY A 35 -2.38 -2.86 -6.62
C GLY A 35 -3.08 -1.98 -7.65
N GLU A 36 -2.85 -2.28 -8.92
CA GLU A 36 -3.48 -1.57 -10.03
C GLU A 36 -5.00 -1.58 -9.92
N LEU A 37 -5.56 -2.65 -9.35
CA LEU A 37 -7.00 -2.84 -9.22
C LEU A 37 -7.54 -2.47 -7.83
N ALA A 38 -6.71 -1.88 -6.98
CA ALA A 38 -7.14 -1.50 -5.63
C ALA A 38 -8.10 -0.31 -5.61
N GLY A 39 -8.22 0.39 -6.73
CA GLY A 39 -9.14 1.51 -6.85
C GLY A 39 -8.66 2.77 -6.14
N VAL A 40 -7.36 2.90 -5.95
CA VAL A 40 -6.76 4.05 -5.29
C VAL A 40 -6.11 4.95 -6.34
N VAL A 41 -6.45 6.24 -6.31
CA VAL A 41 -5.84 7.23 -7.19
C VAL A 41 -4.56 7.73 -6.50
N PRO A 42 -3.37 7.53 -7.10
CA PRO A 42 -2.11 7.85 -6.42
C PRO A 42 -1.98 9.30 -5.98
N ASP A 43 -2.36 10.25 -6.83
CA ASP A 43 -2.25 11.68 -6.48
C ASP A 43 -3.18 12.04 -5.34
N ALA A 44 -4.40 11.49 -5.34
CA ALA A 44 -5.35 11.72 -4.26
C ALA A 44 -4.86 11.10 -2.95
N LEU A 45 -4.22 9.93 -3.05
CA LEU A 45 -3.66 9.29 -1.87
C LEU A 45 -2.50 10.12 -1.29
N ALA A 46 -1.62 10.64 -2.14
CA ALA A 46 -0.50 11.45 -1.69
C ALA A 46 -0.97 12.72 -0.97
N PHE A 47 -1.98 13.38 -1.53
CA PHE A 47 -2.57 14.56 -0.91
C PHE A 47 -3.24 14.23 0.43
N SER A 48 -4.02 13.14 0.46
CA SER A 48 -4.68 12.71 1.69
C SER A 48 -3.67 12.32 2.77
N PHE A 49 -2.57 11.67 2.36
CA PHE A 49 -1.51 11.29 3.29
C PHE A 49 -0.87 12.53 3.92
N GLU A 50 -0.59 13.55 3.12
CA GLU A 50 0.00 14.79 3.64
C GLU A 50 -0.92 15.42 4.69
N LEU A 51 -2.22 15.46 4.42
CA LEU A 51 -3.19 16.00 5.38
C LEU A 51 -3.27 15.14 6.64
N ALA A 52 -3.28 13.83 6.48
CA ALA A 52 -3.41 12.90 7.60
C ALA A 52 -2.18 12.93 8.51
N CYS A 53 -1.02 13.24 7.96
CA CYS A 53 0.24 13.27 8.73
C CYS A 53 0.38 14.51 9.59
N ALA A 54 -0.34 15.59 9.28
CA ALA A 54 -0.18 16.88 9.97
C ALA A 54 -0.45 16.70 11.48
N GLY A 55 0.48 17.20 12.30
CA GLY A 55 0.36 17.11 13.75
C GLY A 55 0.69 15.75 14.34
N THR A 56 1.24 14.84 13.56
CA THR A 56 1.64 13.51 14.00
C THR A 56 3.15 13.31 13.86
N LEU A 57 3.65 12.15 14.30
CA LEU A 57 5.04 11.77 14.08
C LEU A 57 5.40 11.66 12.61
N LEU A 58 4.40 11.57 11.75
CA LEU A 58 4.58 11.42 10.31
C LEU A 58 4.55 12.75 9.58
N GLU A 59 4.45 13.87 10.28
CA GLU A 59 4.41 15.17 9.61
C GLU A 59 5.68 15.36 8.78
N GLY A 60 5.51 15.70 7.49
CA GLY A 60 6.63 15.84 6.58
C GLY A 60 7.18 14.53 6.01
N ALA A 61 6.61 13.40 6.39
CA ALA A 61 7.06 12.10 5.87
C ALA A 61 6.75 11.97 4.38
N GLU A 62 7.64 11.28 3.68
CA GLU A 62 7.46 11.00 2.25
C GLU A 62 6.65 9.72 2.08
N LEU A 63 5.67 9.75 1.19
CA LEU A 63 4.93 8.56 0.80
C LEU A 63 5.49 8.04 -0.53
N VAL A 64 5.99 6.82 -0.52
CA VAL A 64 6.49 6.15 -1.72
C VAL A 64 5.54 5.02 -2.06
N THR A 65 4.95 5.05 -3.26
CA THR A 65 4.04 4.00 -3.68
C THR A 65 4.68 3.15 -4.76
N GLU A 66 4.49 1.83 -4.64
CA GLU A 66 4.90 0.86 -5.65
C GLU A 66 3.64 0.27 -6.25
N THR A 67 3.45 0.43 -7.54
CA THR A 67 2.27 -0.12 -8.21
C THR A 67 2.50 -1.60 -8.52
N VAL A 68 1.54 -2.43 -8.15
CA VAL A 68 1.59 -3.86 -8.48
C VAL A 68 0.61 -4.10 -9.63
N PRO A 69 1.10 -4.54 -10.80
CA PRO A 69 0.22 -4.77 -11.94
C PRO A 69 -0.79 -5.88 -11.67
N GLY A 70 -1.97 -5.74 -12.23
CA GLY A 70 -2.99 -6.77 -12.14
C GLY A 70 -2.63 -7.95 -13.04
N ARG A 71 -2.73 -9.16 -12.49
CA ARG A 71 -2.48 -10.40 -13.24
C ARG A 71 -3.55 -11.42 -12.92
N ALA A 72 -3.92 -12.16 -13.95
CA ALA A 72 -4.92 -13.21 -13.80
C ALA A 72 -4.43 -14.50 -14.46
N ARG A 73 -5.02 -15.61 -14.06
CA ARG A 73 -4.75 -16.93 -14.63
C ARG A 73 -6.06 -17.60 -14.97
N CYS A 74 -6.12 -18.21 -16.14
CA CYS A 74 -7.25 -19.03 -16.54
C CYS A 74 -7.15 -20.39 -15.85
N THR A 75 -8.17 -20.76 -15.09
CA THR A 75 -8.17 -22.03 -14.37
C THR A 75 -8.11 -23.23 -15.32
N PRO A 76 -8.92 -23.31 -16.39
CA PRO A 76 -8.88 -24.46 -17.30
C PRO A 76 -7.59 -24.60 -18.11
N CYS A 77 -7.04 -23.50 -18.63
CA CYS A 77 -5.89 -23.62 -19.53
C CYS A 77 -4.57 -23.11 -18.95
N ALA A 78 -4.60 -22.58 -17.73
CA ALA A 78 -3.42 -22.12 -16.97
C ALA A 78 -2.67 -20.94 -17.61
N HIS A 79 -3.24 -20.28 -18.61
CA HIS A 79 -2.63 -19.10 -19.19
C HIS A 79 -2.71 -17.91 -18.21
N GLU A 80 -1.60 -17.17 -18.11
CA GLU A 80 -1.54 -15.97 -17.28
C GLU A 80 -1.36 -14.74 -18.14
N TRP A 81 -1.98 -13.63 -17.73
CA TRP A 81 -1.86 -12.38 -18.47
C TRP A 81 -2.00 -11.17 -17.56
N ALA A 82 -1.48 -10.03 -18.05
CA ALA A 82 -1.67 -8.74 -17.39
C ALA A 82 -3.06 -8.22 -17.75
N VAL A 83 -3.89 -7.95 -16.73
CA VAL A 83 -5.30 -7.62 -16.98
C VAL A 83 -5.54 -6.19 -17.47
N GLY A 84 -4.64 -5.27 -17.12
CA GLY A 84 -4.79 -3.86 -17.50
C GLY A 84 -5.89 -3.13 -16.74
N MET A 85 -6.16 -1.91 -17.19
CA MET A 85 -7.21 -1.07 -16.62
C MET A 85 -8.00 -0.41 -17.76
N PRO A 86 -9.31 -0.69 -17.90
CA PRO A 86 -10.11 -1.60 -17.08
C PRO A 86 -9.66 -3.05 -17.22
N PRO A 87 -9.87 -3.89 -16.18
CA PRO A 87 -9.30 -5.23 -16.18
C PRO A 87 -9.99 -6.16 -17.17
N ARG A 88 -9.19 -6.91 -17.90
CA ARG A 88 -9.67 -7.94 -18.81
C ARG A 88 -9.60 -9.29 -18.09
N LEU A 89 -10.76 -9.81 -17.70
CA LEU A 89 -10.85 -11.03 -16.90
C LEU A 89 -11.34 -12.23 -17.69
N ILE A 90 -11.38 -12.12 -19.00
CA ILE A 90 -11.71 -13.22 -19.90
C ILE A 90 -10.38 -13.70 -20.51
N CYS A 91 -10.14 -15.01 -20.46
CA CYS A 91 -8.88 -15.56 -20.99
C CYS A 91 -8.70 -15.22 -22.46
N PRO A 92 -7.58 -14.58 -22.82
CA PRO A 92 -7.35 -14.19 -24.23
C PRO A 92 -7.06 -15.38 -25.15
N LEU A 93 -6.78 -16.56 -24.60
CA LEU A 93 -6.51 -17.75 -25.41
C LEU A 93 -7.75 -18.62 -25.62
N CYS A 94 -8.53 -18.87 -24.56
CA CYS A 94 -9.65 -19.80 -24.65
C CYS A 94 -11.02 -19.17 -24.43
N ASP A 95 -11.07 -17.85 -24.22
CA ASP A 95 -12.28 -17.09 -23.91
C ASP A 95 -13.01 -17.58 -22.66
N GLY A 96 -12.32 -18.32 -21.79
CA GLY A 96 -12.90 -18.83 -20.55
C GLY A 96 -13.14 -17.72 -19.55
N THR A 97 -14.15 -17.92 -18.70
CA THR A 97 -14.50 -16.96 -17.65
C THR A 97 -14.12 -17.44 -16.26
N HIS A 98 -13.62 -18.66 -16.14
CA HIS A 98 -13.14 -19.20 -14.86
C HIS A 98 -11.70 -18.74 -14.66
N THR A 99 -11.54 -17.51 -14.16
CA THR A 99 -10.24 -16.90 -14.00
C THR A 99 -9.99 -16.56 -12.54
N GLU A 100 -8.71 -16.62 -12.17
CA GLU A 100 -8.27 -16.32 -10.82
C GLU A 100 -7.38 -15.08 -10.88
N LEU A 101 -7.67 -14.10 -10.03
CA LEU A 101 -6.82 -12.91 -9.94
C LEU A 101 -5.62 -13.22 -9.06
N LEU A 102 -4.42 -13.14 -9.64
CA LEU A 102 -3.18 -13.46 -8.93
C LEU A 102 -2.58 -12.27 -8.21
N ALA A 103 -2.76 -11.08 -8.75
CA ALA A 103 -2.17 -9.86 -8.22
C ALA A 103 -2.96 -8.66 -8.71
N GLY A 104 -2.81 -7.53 -8.02
CA GLY A 104 -3.41 -6.27 -8.45
C GLY A 104 -4.33 -5.63 -7.42
N ARG A 105 -4.58 -6.29 -6.31
CA ARG A 105 -5.42 -5.73 -5.23
C ARG A 105 -4.63 -5.41 -3.96
N GLU A 106 -3.32 -5.43 -4.06
CA GLU A 106 -2.47 -5.17 -2.91
C GLU A 106 -2.71 -3.78 -2.35
N LEU A 107 -2.69 -3.68 -1.05
CA LEU A 107 -2.73 -2.41 -0.35
C LEU A 107 -2.06 -2.68 1.00
N GLN A 108 -0.75 -2.48 1.06
CA GLN A 108 0.02 -2.86 2.24
C GLN A 108 1.23 -1.98 2.43
N ILE A 109 1.60 -1.79 3.69
CA ILE A 109 2.83 -1.12 4.07
C ILE A 109 3.96 -2.13 3.95
N VAL A 110 5.00 -1.80 3.18
CA VAL A 110 6.14 -2.71 3.00
C VAL A 110 7.39 -2.23 3.72
N ASP A 111 7.48 -0.94 4.01
CA ASP A 111 8.67 -0.40 4.66
C ASP A 111 8.34 0.94 5.30
N VAL A 112 8.94 1.20 6.45
CA VAL A 112 8.84 2.49 7.13
C VAL A 112 10.24 2.89 7.57
N ARG A 113 10.63 4.11 7.28
CA ARG A 113 11.88 4.69 7.76
C ARG A 113 11.58 5.70 8.82
N TRP A 114 12.24 5.57 9.96
CA TRP A 114 12.03 6.51 11.06
C TRP A 114 13.33 6.83 11.77
N GLU A 115 13.28 7.84 12.64
CA GLU A 115 14.41 8.21 13.48
C GLU A 115 14.15 7.74 14.90
N ASP A 116 15.18 7.11 15.47
CA ASP A 116 15.15 6.63 16.85
C ASP A 116 15.90 7.67 17.71
N GLY A 117 15.29 8.11 18.78
CA GLY A 117 15.89 9.09 19.68
C GLY A 117 17.16 8.63 20.36
N HIS A 118 17.43 7.31 20.38
CA HIS A 118 18.65 6.73 20.95
C HIS A 118 19.74 6.48 19.92
N LYS A 119 19.44 6.66 18.63
CA LYS A 119 20.36 6.45 17.52
C LYS A 119 20.18 7.58 16.53
N HIS A 120 21.26 7.99 15.92
CA HIS A 120 21.21 9.13 14.99
C HIS A 120 20.96 8.71 13.54
N SER A 121 20.84 7.42 13.26
CA SER A 121 20.59 6.93 11.92
C SER A 121 19.15 6.47 11.77
N PRO A 122 18.57 6.61 10.57
CA PRO A 122 17.23 6.09 10.31
C PRO A 122 17.20 4.58 10.47
N THR A 123 16.11 4.06 11.00
CA THR A 123 15.86 2.63 11.10
C THR A 123 14.67 2.25 10.24
N HIS A 124 14.68 1.01 9.80
CA HIS A 124 13.56 0.43 9.06
C HIS A 124 12.76 -0.47 9.96
N ALA A 125 11.45 -0.31 9.93
CA ALA A 125 10.55 -1.27 10.54
C ALA A 125 10.20 -2.30 9.46
N PRO A 126 10.62 -3.55 9.60
CA PRO A 126 10.28 -4.57 8.61
C PRO A 126 8.82 -4.94 8.77
N THR A 127 7.98 -4.40 7.92
CA THR A 127 6.57 -4.69 8.01
C THR A 127 5.98 -4.93 6.63
N ARG A 128 5.14 -5.93 6.54
CA ARG A 128 4.33 -6.24 5.37
C ARG A 128 2.90 -6.44 5.80
N GLU A 129 2.44 -5.60 6.71
CA GLU A 129 1.11 -5.71 7.23
C GLU A 129 0.10 -5.12 6.25
N PRO A 130 -1.00 -5.84 5.98
CA PRO A 130 -2.10 -5.29 5.19
C PRO A 130 -2.67 -4.08 5.89
N ILE A 131 -3.12 -3.12 5.11
CA ILE A 131 -3.77 -1.94 5.64
C ILE A 131 -5.22 -2.29 5.95
N SER A 132 -5.61 -2.06 7.20
CA SER A 132 -6.99 -2.26 7.64
C SER A 132 -7.75 -0.97 7.44
N GLU A 133 -8.77 -1.00 6.58
CA GLU A 133 -9.68 0.11 6.43
C GLU A 133 -10.87 -0.10 7.34
N GLU A 134 -11.06 0.84 8.26
CA GLU A 134 -12.22 0.81 9.13
C GLU A 134 -13.32 1.68 8.53
N ARG A 135 -14.54 1.26 8.75
CA ARG A 135 -15.71 1.97 8.22
C ARG A 135 -16.62 2.44 9.31
#